data_7d2443fdd5fae281c86b3339398b869b
#
_entry.id   7d2443fdd5fae281c86b3339398b869b
#
_cell.length_a   1.000
_cell.length_b   1.000
_cell.length_c   1.000
_cell.angle_alpha   90.00
_cell.angle_beta   90.00
_cell.angle_gamma   90.00
#
_symmetry.space_group_name_H-M   'P 1'
#
loop_
_entity.id
_entity.type
_entity.pdbx_description
1 polymer ?
#
loop_
_entity_poly.entity_id
_entity_poly.type
_entity_poly.pdbx_seq_one_letter_code
_entity_poly.pdbx_strand_id
1 'polypeptide(L)'
;MTERFVAYAKINSQGTDTSDMSVFPINAGQREMAQKVEADLQAAVHGTSATVRRSESEYVYVKIPANAKGIPSIMFMAHLDITPEAPGGNITPVVHRAYDGGDLVLSGSLVLSPSTPQGRHLAQCVGKTIVTSDGTTLLGADDKTGCAILVTLVERVVRDKNMRHGDLYFVFSQNEDIGRAADRFEASYVDGSPDVVIDIDGDTQTRFSVANFTAAARVYRFSGKEAHPGDAYASKYGDVLTAV
;
A
#
# COMPACT_ATOMS: atom_id res chain seq x y z
N MET A 1 0.22 -7.93 15.59
CA MET A 1 0.38 -6.96 14.50
C MET A 1 1.80 -6.94 13.91
N THR A 2 2.86 -6.73 14.67
CA THR A 2 4.25 -6.70 14.13
C THR A 2 4.63 -7.96 13.35
N GLU A 3 4.34 -9.14 13.84
CA GLU A 3 4.64 -10.42 13.16
C GLU A 3 3.87 -10.55 11.83
N ARG A 4 2.62 -10.10 11.80
CA ARG A 4 1.81 -10.05 10.57
C ARG A 4 2.43 -9.12 9.54
N PHE A 5 2.78 -7.90 9.94
CA PHE A 5 3.46 -6.95 9.07
C PHE A 5 4.77 -7.54 8.51
N VAL A 6 5.62 -8.13 9.36
CA VAL A 6 6.87 -8.80 8.94
C VAL A 6 6.61 -9.92 7.92
N ALA A 7 5.53 -10.69 8.10
CA ALA A 7 5.14 -11.73 7.14
C ALA A 7 4.72 -11.11 5.80
N TYR A 8 3.93 -10.04 5.82
CA TYR A 8 3.48 -9.34 4.62
C TYR A 8 4.64 -8.65 3.89
N ALA A 9 5.55 -8.01 4.62
CA ALA A 9 6.70 -7.33 4.05
C ALA A 9 7.59 -8.26 3.20
N LYS A 10 7.66 -9.53 3.53
CA LYS A 10 8.47 -10.54 2.79
C LYS A 10 7.89 -10.90 1.42
N ILE A 11 6.63 -10.61 1.16
CA ILE A 11 5.99 -10.92 -0.12
C ILE A 11 6.29 -9.79 -1.10
N ASN A 12 6.86 -10.10 -2.25
CA ASN A 12 7.11 -9.10 -3.30
C ASN A 12 5.82 -8.81 -4.09
N SER A 13 5.04 -7.87 -3.63
CA SER A 13 3.79 -7.43 -4.28
C SER A 13 3.94 -6.15 -5.11
N GLN A 14 5.12 -5.88 -5.66
CA GLN A 14 5.33 -4.68 -6.48
C GLN A 14 4.32 -4.59 -7.61
N GLY A 15 3.75 -3.40 -7.78
CA GLY A 15 2.95 -3.06 -8.94
C GLY A 15 3.77 -3.23 -10.24
N THR A 16 3.09 -3.50 -11.34
CA THR A 16 3.73 -3.54 -12.66
C THR A 16 3.24 -2.35 -13.44
N ASP A 17 4.10 -1.38 -13.65
CA ASP A 17 3.76 -0.25 -14.52
C ASP A 17 3.57 -0.71 -15.96
N THR A 18 2.53 -0.22 -16.60
CA THR A 18 2.23 -0.51 -18.00
C THR A 18 1.69 0.74 -18.70
N SER A 19 2.17 0.98 -19.90
CA SER A 19 1.62 2.01 -20.77
C SER A 19 0.28 1.62 -21.41
N ASP A 20 -0.09 0.34 -21.36
CA ASP A 20 -1.38 -0.16 -21.86
C ASP A 20 -2.44 -0.06 -20.76
N MET A 21 -3.20 1.02 -20.80
CA MET A 21 -4.28 1.27 -19.84
C MET A 21 -5.47 0.31 -19.98
N SER A 22 -5.55 -0.50 -21.04
CA SER A 22 -6.59 -1.52 -21.20
C SER A 22 -6.32 -2.76 -20.35
N VAL A 23 -5.07 -2.98 -19.96
CA VAL A 23 -4.65 -4.11 -19.12
C VAL A 23 -4.55 -3.66 -17.67
N PHE A 24 -5.20 -4.39 -16.76
CA PHE A 24 -4.97 -4.25 -15.33
C PHE A 24 -3.95 -5.31 -14.89
N PRO A 25 -2.69 -4.90 -14.69
CA PRO A 25 -1.63 -5.87 -14.45
C PRO A 25 -1.73 -6.45 -13.05
N ILE A 26 -1.69 -7.78 -12.94
CA ILE A 26 -1.58 -8.50 -11.67
C ILE A 26 -0.51 -9.57 -11.82
N ASN A 27 0.55 -9.47 -11.06
CA ASN A 27 1.63 -10.43 -11.04
C ASN A 27 1.47 -11.50 -9.93
N ALA A 28 2.41 -12.45 -9.87
CA ALA A 28 2.35 -13.55 -8.92
C ALA A 28 2.45 -13.08 -7.46
N GLY A 29 3.30 -12.07 -7.19
CA GLY A 29 3.48 -11.55 -5.83
C GLY A 29 2.27 -10.79 -5.31
N GLN A 30 1.58 -10.04 -6.17
CA GLN A 30 0.31 -9.40 -5.82
C GLN A 30 -0.78 -10.43 -5.49
N ARG A 31 -0.84 -11.55 -6.24
CA ARG A 31 -1.75 -12.67 -5.93
C ARG A 31 -1.38 -13.34 -4.61
N GLU A 32 -0.10 -13.58 -4.37
CA GLU A 32 0.38 -14.15 -3.11
C GLU A 32 -0.01 -13.27 -1.91
N MET A 33 0.15 -11.96 -2.03
CA MET A 33 -0.24 -11.02 -0.98
C MET A 33 -1.75 -11.04 -0.73
N ALA A 34 -2.57 -11.02 -1.79
CA ALA A 34 -4.02 -11.11 -1.68
C ALA A 34 -4.45 -12.43 -1.02
N GLN A 35 -3.88 -13.56 -1.42
CA GLN A 35 -4.14 -14.88 -0.84
C GLN A 35 -3.77 -14.93 0.64
N LYS A 36 -2.62 -14.33 1.00
CA LYS A 36 -2.17 -14.29 2.40
C LYS A 36 -3.13 -13.47 3.27
N VAL A 37 -3.54 -12.29 2.80
CA VAL A 37 -4.50 -11.44 3.53
C VAL A 37 -5.86 -12.12 3.62
N GLU A 38 -6.35 -12.71 2.52
CA GLU A 38 -7.60 -13.47 2.52
C GLU A 38 -7.58 -14.61 3.54
N ALA A 39 -6.52 -15.39 3.58
CA ALA A 39 -6.39 -16.52 4.53
C ALA A 39 -6.40 -16.03 5.99
N ASP A 40 -5.68 -14.95 6.29
CA ASP A 40 -5.66 -14.37 7.64
C ASP A 40 -7.04 -13.86 8.05
N LEU A 41 -7.77 -13.22 7.12
CA LEU A 41 -9.12 -12.73 7.34
C LEU A 41 -10.12 -13.89 7.51
N GLN A 42 -10.06 -14.92 6.68
CA GLN A 42 -10.92 -16.09 6.81
C GLN A 42 -10.72 -16.78 8.17
N ALA A 43 -9.48 -16.88 8.63
CA ALA A 43 -9.19 -17.39 9.98
C ALA A 43 -9.76 -16.48 11.07
N ALA A 44 -9.67 -15.16 10.91
CA ALA A 44 -10.18 -14.18 11.87
C ALA A 44 -11.71 -14.24 12.03
N VAL A 45 -12.43 -14.38 10.91
CA VAL A 45 -13.92 -14.35 10.91
C VAL A 45 -14.55 -15.72 11.07
N HIS A 46 -13.78 -16.77 11.20
CA HIS A 46 -14.31 -18.13 11.33
C HIS A 46 -15.34 -18.25 12.46
N GLY A 47 -16.49 -18.81 12.15
CA GLY A 47 -17.59 -18.98 13.12
C GLY A 47 -18.39 -17.69 13.42
N THR A 48 -18.21 -16.65 12.64
CA THR A 48 -18.99 -15.39 12.74
C THR A 48 -19.92 -15.19 11.54
N SER A 49 -20.70 -14.12 11.54
CA SER A 49 -21.54 -13.71 10.41
C SER A 49 -20.79 -12.87 9.36
N ALA A 50 -19.53 -12.56 9.58
CA ALA A 50 -18.72 -11.80 8.64
C ALA A 50 -18.38 -12.65 7.41
N THR A 51 -18.23 -11.99 6.27
CA THR A 51 -17.88 -12.63 4.99
C THR A 51 -16.56 -12.07 4.47
N VAL A 52 -15.75 -12.94 3.88
CA VAL A 52 -14.51 -12.59 3.18
C VAL A 52 -14.64 -13.06 1.75
N ARG A 53 -14.29 -12.23 0.81
CA ARG A 53 -14.31 -12.54 -0.63
C ARG A 53 -13.10 -11.96 -1.33
N ARG A 54 -12.58 -12.66 -2.31
CA ARG A 54 -11.54 -12.15 -3.20
C ARG A 54 -12.11 -12.09 -4.63
N SER A 55 -11.90 -10.96 -5.31
CA SER A 55 -12.35 -10.75 -6.68
C SER A 55 -11.38 -11.36 -7.69
N GLU A 56 -11.80 -11.41 -8.95
CA GLU A 56 -10.94 -11.84 -10.07
C GLU A 56 -9.73 -10.90 -10.27
N SER A 57 -9.85 -9.64 -9.86
CA SER A 57 -8.78 -8.64 -9.89
C SER A 57 -7.93 -8.63 -8.62
N GLU A 58 -8.03 -9.68 -7.80
CA GLU A 58 -7.23 -9.90 -6.59
C GLU A 58 -7.45 -8.85 -5.48
N TYR A 59 -8.58 -8.13 -5.49
CA TYR A 59 -9.01 -7.34 -4.36
C TYR A 59 -9.60 -8.24 -3.29
N VAL A 60 -9.36 -7.92 -2.02
CA VAL A 60 -9.95 -8.66 -0.91
C VAL A 60 -10.96 -7.77 -0.20
N TYR A 61 -12.17 -8.30 0.00
CA TYR A 61 -13.30 -7.61 0.62
C TYR A 61 -13.75 -8.34 1.87
N VAL A 62 -14.04 -7.59 2.92
CA VAL A 62 -14.68 -8.10 4.13
C VAL A 62 -15.93 -7.30 4.43
N LYS A 63 -17.00 -8.00 4.78
CA LYS A 63 -18.20 -7.38 5.38
C LYS A 63 -18.44 -7.97 6.76
N ILE A 64 -18.58 -7.10 7.76
CA ILE A 64 -19.06 -7.45 9.09
C ILE A 64 -20.42 -6.79 9.23
N PRO A 65 -21.52 -7.56 9.28
CA PRO A 65 -22.86 -7.01 9.40
C PRO A 65 -23.06 -6.22 10.69
N ALA A 66 -23.86 -5.15 10.63
CA ALA A 66 -24.23 -4.33 11.78
C ALA A 66 -24.75 -5.18 12.93
N ASN A 67 -24.33 -4.87 14.15
CA ASN A 67 -24.85 -5.48 15.38
C ASN A 67 -25.70 -4.51 16.21
N ALA A 68 -25.83 -3.25 15.76
CA ALA A 68 -26.65 -2.22 16.39
C ALA A 68 -27.31 -1.33 15.34
N LYS A 69 -28.54 -0.85 15.65
CA LYS A 69 -29.26 0.07 14.76
C LYS A 69 -28.82 1.51 14.96
N GLY A 70 -28.91 2.31 13.88
CA GLY A 70 -28.68 3.75 13.92
C GLY A 70 -27.19 4.14 14.05
N ILE A 71 -26.30 3.22 13.81
CA ILE A 71 -24.84 3.48 13.74
C ILE A 71 -24.45 3.54 12.27
N PRO A 72 -23.69 4.56 11.84
CA PRO A 72 -23.23 4.68 10.47
C PRO A 72 -22.41 3.47 10.02
N SER A 73 -22.48 3.17 8.73
CA SER A 73 -21.62 2.21 8.07
C SER A 73 -20.25 2.83 7.77
N ILE A 74 -19.19 2.04 7.92
CA ILE A 74 -17.82 2.50 7.68
C ILE A 74 -17.13 1.53 6.75
N MET A 75 -16.43 2.07 5.76
CA MET A 75 -15.49 1.33 4.93
C MET A 75 -14.06 1.73 5.26
N PHE A 76 -13.22 0.75 5.53
CA PHE A 76 -11.77 0.93 5.70
C PHE A 76 -11.05 0.39 4.47
N MET A 77 -10.01 1.09 4.05
CA MET A 77 -9.22 0.73 2.89
C MET A 77 -7.73 0.66 3.22
N ALA A 78 -7.01 -0.18 2.49
CA ALA A 78 -5.56 -0.29 2.45
C ALA A 78 -5.18 -0.94 1.12
N HIS A 79 -3.94 -0.74 0.62
CA HIS A 79 -3.52 -1.40 -0.60
C HIS A 79 -2.51 -2.53 -0.37
N LEU A 80 -2.53 -3.51 -1.27
CA LEU A 80 -1.74 -4.75 -1.18
C LEU A 80 -0.40 -4.66 -1.92
N ASP A 81 -0.36 -3.82 -2.95
CA ASP A 81 0.83 -3.63 -3.76
C ASP A 81 1.86 -2.73 -3.04
N ILE A 82 3.04 -2.67 -3.60
CA ILE A 82 4.11 -1.76 -3.22
C ILE A 82 4.70 -1.14 -4.48
N THR A 83 5.30 0.04 -4.33
CA THR A 83 5.83 0.81 -5.45
C THR A 83 6.86 0.05 -6.28
N PRO A 84 6.83 0.17 -7.62
CA PRO A 84 7.87 -0.36 -8.49
C PRO A 84 9.14 0.52 -8.55
N GLU A 85 9.16 1.69 -7.92
CA GLU A 85 10.25 2.67 -8.04
C GLU A 85 11.55 2.26 -7.36
N ALA A 86 11.50 1.30 -6.44
CA ALA A 86 12.68 0.79 -5.74
C ALA A 86 12.64 -0.74 -5.62
N PRO A 87 13.77 -1.44 -5.43
CA PRO A 87 13.78 -2.89 -5.31
C PRO A 87 12.89 -3.40 -4.17
N GLY A 88 11.89 -4.24 -4.48
CA GLY A 88 10.92 -4.82 -3.55
C GLY A 88 10.98 -6.34 -3.45
N GLY A 89 11.99 -6.96 -4.05
CA GLY A 89 12.22 -8.41 -3.97
C GLY A 89 13.19 -8.78 -2.85
N ASN A 90 12.96 -9.96 -2.23
CA ASN A 90 13.81 -10.50 -1.15
C ASN A 90 13.94 -9.56 0.07
N ILE A 91 12.87 -8.86 0.41
CA ILE A 91 12.85 -7.96 1.56
C ILE A 91 13.19 -8.75 2.83
N THR A 92 14.18 -8.26 3.58
CA THR A 92 14.60 -8.81 4.87
C THR A 92 14.24 -7.84 5.98
N PRO A 93 13.02 -7.97 6.59
CA PRO A 93 12.62 -7.09 7.67
C PRO A 93 13.43 -7.37 8.94
N VAL A 94 13.94 -6.30 9.57
CA VAL A 94 14.66 -6.37 10.85
C VAL A 94 13.85 -5.70 11.94
N VAL A 95 13.62 -6.40 13.04
CA VAL A 95 12.80 -5.91 14.16
C VAL A 95 13.70 -5.43 15.29
N HIS A 96 13.68 -4.13 15.56
CA HIS A 96 14.40 -3.47 16.64
C HIS A 96 13.42 -3.25 17.81
N ARG A 97 13.52 -4.06 18.88
CA ARG A 97 12.63 -3.93 20.03
C ARG A 97 13.22 -2.95 21.06
N ALA A 98 12.34 -2.20 21.71
CA ALA A 98 12.72 -1.22 22.73
C ALA A 98 13.87 -0.30 22.27
N TYR A 99 13.69 0.30 21.09
CA TYR A 99 14.72 1.15 20.47
C TYR A 99 15.31 2.15 21.47
N ASP A 100 16.62 2.20 21.56
CA ASP A 100 17.36 2.98 22.57
C ASP A 100 17.64 4.44 22.21
N GLY A 101 17.36 4.83 20.96
CA GLY A 101 17.60 6.20 20.46
C GLY A 101 18.91 6.37 19.70
N GLY A 102 19.72 5.29 19.55
CA GLY A 102 20.98 5.31 18.81
C GLY A 102 20.84 5.10 17.32
N ASP A 103 21.96 4.93 16.65
CA ASP A 103 22.02 4.63 15.23
C ASP A 103 21.57 3.18 14.94
N LEU A 104 20.82 2.99 13.87
CA LEU A 104 20.46 1.68 13.37
C LEU A 104 21.35 1.31 12.19
N VAL A 105 22.24 0.35 12.39
CA VAL A 105 23.07 -0.20 11.30
C VAL A 105 22.19 -1.17 10.50
N LEU A 106 22.02 -0.90 9.21
CA LEU A 106 21.22 -1.71 8.29
C LEU A 106 22.09 -2.77 7.62
N SER A 107 22.72 -2.47 6.50
CA SER A 107 23.67 -3.37 5.86
C SER A 107 24.97 -2.66 5.47
N GLY A 108 26.11 -3.34 5.56
CA GLY A 108 27.40 -2.76 5.23
C GLY A 108 27.69 -1.48 6.01
N SER A 109 27.87 -0.36 5.29
CA SER A 109 28.08 0.98 5.89
C SER A 109 26.80 1.82 5.97
N LEU A 110 25.66 1.26 5.62
CA LEU A 110 24.40 1.99 5.64
C LEU A 110 23.87 2.12 7.06
N VAL A 111 23.72 3.35 7.53
CA VAL A 111 23.27 3.67 8.87
C VAL A 111 22.08 4.63 8.81
N LEU A 112 21.02 4.29 9.50
CA LEU A 112 19.89 5.18 9.74
C LEU A 112 20.08 5.84 11.11
N SER A 113 20.42 7.14 11.12
CA SER A 113 20.75 7.89 12.33
C SER A 113 19.69 8.94 12.64
N PRO A 114 19.26 9.09 13.92
CA PRO A 114 18.35 10.16 14.31
C PRO A 114 18.94 11.57 14.11
N SER A 115 20.25 11.70 13.92
CA SER A 115 20.92 12.96 13.64
C SER A 115 20.87 13.37 12.16
N THR A 116 20.40 12.49 11.27
CA THR A 116 20.28 12.78 9.84
C THR A 116 18.84 13.20 9.46
N PRO A 117 18.63 13.94 8.37
CA PRO A 117 17.30 14.28 7.88
C PRO A 117 16.41 13.05 7.64
N GLN A 118 16.99 11.95 7.16
CA GLN A 118 16.28 10.70 6.87
C GLN A 118 15.82 9.99 8.14
N GLY A 119 16.63 10.02 9.19
CA GLY A 119 16.37 9.34 10.46
C GLY A 119 15.77 10.22 11.56
N ARG A 120 15.49 11.50 11.29
CA ARG A 120 15.02 12.46 12.32
C ARG A 120 13.80 11.99 13.14
N HIS A 121 12.95 11.16 12.53
CA HIS A 121 11.75 10.64 13.21
C HIS A 121 12.07 9.54 14.24
N LEU A 122 13.27 8.93 14.18
CA LEU A 122 13.71 7.92 15.14
C LEU A 122 13.76 8.46 16.58
N ALA A 123 14.07 9.75 16.76
CA ALA A 123 14.09 10.38 18.08
C ALA A 123 12.76 10.24 18.84
N GLN A 124 11.62 10.15 18.10
CA GLN A 124 10.28 9.97 18.68
C GLN A 124 9.92 8.50 18.93
N CYS A 125 10.81 7.60 18.58
CA CYS A 125 10.58 6.16 18.61
C CYS A 125 11.31 5.45 19.76
N VAL A 126 11.98 6.20 20.65
CA VAL A 126 12.66 5.62 21.82
C VAL A 126 11.68 4.78 22.65
N GLY A 127 12.10 3.57 23.02
CA GLY A 127 11.28 2.60 23.73
C GLY A 127 10.26 1.83 22.86
N LYS A 128 10.07 2.23 21.61
CA LYS A 128 9.14 1.56 20.70
C LYS A 128 9.82 0.41 19.95
N THR A 129 9.01 -0.42 19.31
CA THR A 129 9.50 -1.40 18.33
C THR A 129 9.52 -0.76 16.95
N ILE A 130 10.66 -0.79 16.29
CA ILE A 130 10.86 -0.31 14.92
C ILE A 130 11.10 -1.51 14.02
N VAL A 131 10.59 -1.46 12.80
CA VAL A 131 10.90 -2.43 11.75
C VAL A 131 11.57 -1.68 10.61
N THR A 132 12.71 -2.17 10.15
CA THR A 132 13.43 -1.67 8.97
C THR A 132 13.59 -2.77 7.94
N SER A 133 13.91 -2.42 6.70
CA SER A 133 14.59 -3.37 5.81
C SER A 133 16.07 -3.47 6.22
N ASP A 134 16.82 -4.28 5.50
CA ASP A 134 18.29 -4.29 5.63
C ASP A 134 18.96 -3.11 4.87
N GLY A 135 18.18 -2.27 4.21
CA GLY A 135 18.63 -1.11 3.45
C GLY A 135 18.97 -1.41 1.98
N THR A 136 18.91 -2.65 1.54
CA THR A 136 19.13 -3.02 0.12
C THR A 136 17.86 -2.96 -0.71
N THR A 137 16.70 -3.01 -0.03
CA THR A 137 15.38 -2.94 -0.62
C THR A 137 14.51 -1.93 0.12
N LEU A 138 13.38 -1.55 -0.46
CA LEU A 138 12.33 -0.93 0.33
C LEU A 138 11.78 -1.92 1.37
N LEU A 139 11.06 -1.43 2.40
CA LEU A 139 10.43 -2.25 3.40
C LEU A 139 9.00 -2.68 2.99
N GLY A 140 8.34 -1.86 2.17
CA GLY A 140 6.93 -2.04 1.79
C GLY A 140 5.98 -1.73 2.96
N ALA A 141 6.36 -0.78 3.83
CA ALA A 141 5.49 -0.35 4.94
C ALA A 141 4.22 0.33 4.43
N ASP A 142 4.34 1.04 3.35
CA ASP A 142 3.32 1.55 2.46
C ASP A 142 2.92 0.43 1.48
N ASP A 143 1.69 -0.15 1.50
CA ASP A 143 0.76 0.03 2.65
C ASP A 143 0.46 -1.33 3.35
N LYS A 144 1.46 -2.20 3.40
CA LYS A 144 1.34 -3.47 4.15
C LYS A 144 1.15 -3.25 5.65
N THR A 145 1.48 -2.05 6.15
CA THR A 145 1.17 -1.65 7.52
C THR A 145 -0.32 -1.46 7.70
N GLY A 146 -0.97 -0.73 6.81
CA GLY A 146 -2.43 -0.59 6.79
C GLY A 146 -3.12 -1.93 6.65
N CYS A 147 -2.64 -2.81 5.76
CA CYS A 147 -3.14 -4.18 5.67
C CYS A 147 -3.05 -4.93 7.01
N ALA A 148 -1.92 -4.86 7.71
CA ALA A 148 -1.74 -5.53 9.00
C ALA A 148 -2.62 -4.93 10.10
N ILE A 149 -2.82 -3.61 10.07
CA ILE A 149 -3.73 -2.89 10.97
C ILE A 149 -5.16 -3.35 10.74
N LEU A 150 -5.64 -3.34 9.49
CA LEU A 150 -7.02 -3.67 9.15
C LEU A 150 -7.36 -5.12 9.46
N VAL A 151 -6.49 -6.07 9.15
CA VAL A 151 -6.71 -7.48 9.54
C VAL A 151 -6.76 -7.63 11.06
N THR A 152 -5.91 -6.90 11.79
CA THR A 152 -5.94 -6.91 13.27
C THR A 152 -7.22 -6.24 13.80
N LEU A 153 -7.72 -5.20 13.13
CA LEU A 153 -8.98 -4.55 13.47
C LEU A 153 -10.17 -5.51 13.26
N VAL A 154 -10.22 -6.23 12.14
CA VAL A 154 -11.23 -7.27 11.89
C VAL A 154 -11.23 -8.30 13.02
N GLU A 155 -10.06 -8.85 13.38
CA GLU A 155 -9.94 -9.80 14.50
C GLU A 155 -10.50 -9.24 15.81
N ARG A 156 -10.22 -7.97 16.09
CA ARG A 156 -10.68 -7.30 17.30
C ARG A 156 -12.20 -7.10 17.31
N VAL A 157 -12.74 -6.59 16.21
CA VAL A 157 -14.19 -6.33 16.07
C VAL A 157 -15.00 -7.61 16.23
N VAL A 158 -14.62 -8.69 15.55
CA VAL A 158 -15.39 -9.95 15.59
C VAL A 158 -15.28 -10.67 16.93
N ARG A 159 -14.25 -10.40 17.73
CA ARG A 159 -14.05 -10.99 19.07
C ARG A 159 -14.71 -10.19 20.20
N ASP A 160 -14.79 -8.88 20.06
CA ASP A 160 -15.36 -8.01 21.10
C ASP A 160 -16.86 -7.86 20.91
N LYS A 161 -17.61 -8.70 21.61
CA LYS A 161 -19.07 -8.70 21.57
C LYS A 161 -19.71 -7.43 22.16
N ASN A 162 -18.95 -6.61 22.89
CA ASN A 162 -19.43 -5.36 23.46
C ASN A 162 -19.27 -4.17 22.49
N MET A 163 -18.47 -4.31 21.46
CA MET A 163 -18.27 -3.29 20.44
C MET A 163 -19.54 -3.19 19.58
N ARG A 164 -20.22 -2.04 19.66
CA ARG A 164 -21.41 -1.75 18.85
C ARG A 164 -21.01 -1.03 17.57
N HIS A 165 -21.49 -1.50 16.42
CA HIS A 165 -21.14 -0.94 15.11
C HIS A 165 -22.30 -1.08 14.11
N GLY A 166 -22.31 -0.21 13.10
CA GLY A 166 -23.04 -0.36 11.85
C GLY A 166 -22.39 -1.41 10.95
N ASP A 167 -22.78 -1.47 9.69
CA ASP A 167 -22.07 -2.31 8.73
C ASP A 167 -20.63 -1.84 8.58
N LEU A 168 -19.68 -2.76 8.68
CA LEU A 168 -18.25 -2.49 8.46
C LEU A 168 -17.77 -3.22 7.22
N TYR A 169 -17.11 -2.48 6.37
CA TYR A 169 -16.49 -2.98 5.15
C TYR A 169 -14.98 -2.77 5.22
N PHE A 170 -14.22 -3.74 4.73
CA PHE A 170 -12.78 -3.62 4.61
C PHE A 170 -12.42 -4.00 3.17
N VAL A 171 -11.63 -3.15 2.52
CA VAL A 171 -11.22 -3.31 1.14
C VAL A 171 -9.70 -3.26 1.08
N PHE A 172 -9.12 -4.27 0.49
CA PHE A 172 -7.69 -4.35 0.22
C PHE A 172 -7.52 -4.29 -1.29
N SER A 173 -7.06 -3.15 -1.79
CA SER A 173 -6.97 -2.85 -3.22
C SER A 173 -5.64 -3.30 -3.83
N GLN A 174 -5.57 -3.27 -5.15
CA GLN A 174 -4.36 -3.53 -5.93
C GLN A 174 -4.03 -2.31 -6.79
N ASN A 175 -2.74 -2.15 -7.10
CA ASN A 175 -2.25 -1.14 -8.04
C ASN A 175 -2.52 0.31 -7.61
N GLU A 176 -2.52 0.57 -6.29
CA GLU A 176 -2.64 1.92 -5.75
C GLU A 176 -1.39 2.73 -6.08
N ASP A 177 -0.20 2.20 -5.81
CA ASP A 177 1.10 2.82 -6.03
C ASP A 177 1.41 3.15 -7.52
N ILE A 178 0.61 2.61 -8.44
CA ILE A 178 0.64 3.00 -9.86
C ILE A 178 -0.61 3.80 -10.27
N GLY A 179 -1.37 4.32 -9.29
CA GLY A 179 -2.51 5.21 -9.49
C GLY A 179 -3.77 4.54 -10.05
N ARG A 180 -3.97 3.23 -9.84
CA ARG A 180 -5.04 2.46 -10.46
C ARG A 180 -5.95 1.72 -9.47
N ALA A 181 -5.94 2.09 -8.19
CA ALA A 181 -6.73 1.43 -7.14
C ALA A 181 -8.25 1.45 -7.39
N ALA A 182 -8.76 2.42 -8.14
CA ALA A 182 -10.19 2.50 -8.44
C ALA A 182 -10.62 1.68 -9.66
N ASP A 183 -9.69 1.26 -10.54
CA ASP A 183 -10.00 0.70 -11.86
C ASP A 183 -10.82 -0.60 -11.80
N ARG A 184 -10.62 -1.39 -10.76
CA ARG A 184 -11.27 -2.70 -10.59
C ARG A 184 -12.00 -2.84 -9.25
N PHE A 185 -12.32 -1.73 -8.62
CA PHE A 185 -13.17 -1.73 -7.44
C PHE A 185 -14.58 -2.24 -7.81
N GLU A 186 -15.05 -3.23 -7.07
CA GLU A 186 -16.35 -3.86 -7.30
C GLU A 186 -17.35 -3.46 -6.22
N ALA A 187 -18.18 -2.46 -6.50
CA ALA A 187 -19.18 -1.95 -5.56
C ALA A 187 -20.22 -3.00 -5.11
N SER A 188 -20.35 -4.10 -5.85
CA SER A 188 -21.23 -5.23 -5.48
C SER A 188 -20.78 -5.96 -4.21
N TYR A 189 -19.53 -5.79 -3.78
CA TYR A 189 -19.02 -6.33 -2.52
C TYR A 189 -19.26 -5.39 -1.32
N VAL A 190 -19.66 -4.16 -1.60
CA VAL A 190 -20.01 -3.15 -0.61
C VAL A 190 -21.49 -2.80 -0.82
N ASP A 191 -22.38 -3.31 0.02
CA ASP A 191 -23.83 -3.16 -0.16
C ASP A 191 -24.26 -1.68 -0.03
N GLY A 192 -24.30 -0.98 -1.14
CA GLY A 192 -24.60 0.45 -1.19
C GLY A 192 -23.36 1.34 -1.00
N SER A 193 -23.60 2.60 -0.60
CA SER A 193 -22.54 3.55 -0.28
C SER A 193 -22.34 3.59 1.23
N PRO A 194 -21.15 3.30 1.76
CA PRO A 194 -20.87 3.49 3.18
C PRO A 194 -20.97 4.97 3.55
N ASP A 195 -21.42 5.24 4.79
CA ASP A 195 -21.56 6.62 5.29
C ASP A 195 -20.19 7.31 5.46
N VAL A 196 -19.17 6.53 5.79
CA VAL A 196 -17.80 7.01 5.99
C VAL A 196 -16.82 6.06 5.32
N VAL A 197 -15.82 6.64 4.66
CA VAL A 197 -14.68 5.89 4.12
C VAL A 197 -13.39 6.39 4.77
N ILE A 198 -12.57 5.46 5.24
CA ILE A 198 -11.28 5.75 5.90
C ILE A 198 -10.21 4.93 5.19
N ASP A 199 -9.28 5.62 4.57
CA ASP A 199 -8.08 5.02 3.99
C ASP A 199 -6.96 5.01 5.03
N ILE A 200 -6.32 3.85 5.24
CA ILE A 200 -5.25 3.65 6.22
C ILE A 200 -3.89 3.72 5.52
N ASP A 201 -3.73 4.71 4.71
CA ASP A 201 -2.56 4.96 3.88
C ASP A 201 -1.97 6.33 4.23
N GLY A 202 -1.38 6.43 5.41
CA GLY A 202 -0.87 7.67 5.96
C GLY A 202 0.56 7.58 6.49
N ASP A 203 1.27 8.71 6.47
CA ASP A 203 2.67 8.81 6.87
C ASP A 203 2.90 8.86 8.39
N THR A 204 1.89 9.29 9.18
CA THR A 204 2.02 9.43 10.64
C THR A 204 0.74 9.08 11.39
N GLN A 205 0.89 8.58 12.62
CA GLN A 205 -0.23 8.11 13.48
C GLN A 205 -1.25 9.21 13.89
N THR A 206 -0.92 10.47 13.73
CA THR A 206 -1.73 11.59 14.27
C THR A 206 -2.28 12.51 13.18
N ARG A 207 -2.10 12.18 11.93
CA ARG A 207 -2.56 12.99 10.80
C ARG A 207 -3.81 12.38 10.17
N PHE A 208 -4.82 13.23 9.98
CA PHE A 208 -6.00 12.92 9.18
C PHE A 208 -6.06 13.90 8.02
N SER A 209 -6.16 13.39 6.80
CA SER A 209 -6.47 14.18 5.61
C SER A 209 -7.95 14.07 5.32
N VAL A 210 -8.64 15.19 5.32
CA VAL A 210 -10.11 15.28 5.08
C VAL A 210 -10.45 15.87 3.71
N ALA A 211 -9.42 16.17 2.91
CA ALA A 211 -9.54 16.65 1.55
C ALA A 211 -8.35 16.17 0.73
N ASN A 212 -8.58 15.94 -0.54
CA ASN A 212 -7.55 15.64 -1.52
C ASN A 212 -7.39 16.81 -2.50
N PHE A 213 -6.38 16.72 -3.33
CA PHE A 213 -6.12 17.68 -4.40
C PHE A 213 -6.61 17.13 -5.74
N THR A 214 -6.89 18.02 -6.68
CA THR A 214 -7.13 17.64 -8.07
C THR A 214 -5.80 17.51 -8.78
N ALA A 215 -5.55 16.35 -9.37
CA ALA A 215 -4.34 16.07 -10.12
C ALA A 215 -4.67 15.59 -11.55
N ALA A 216 -3.74 15.82 -12.46
CA ALA A 216 -3.76 15.26 -13.81
C ALA A 216 -2.34 14.92 -14.23
N ALA A 217 -2.16 13.73 -14.78
CA ALA A 217 -0.90 13.31 -15.38
C ALA A 217 -1.04 13.30 -16.92
N ARG A 218 0.03 13.65 -17.61
CA ARG A 218 0.10 13.60 -19.08
C ARG A 218 1.44 13.03 -19.49
N VAL A 219 1.41 12.14 -20.45
CA VAL A 219 2.62 11.59 -21.07
C VAL A 219 2.78 12.26 -22.44
N TYR A 220 3.91 12.91 -22.64
CA TYR A 220 4.29 13.47 -23.93
C TYR A 220 5.34 12.56 -24.54
N ARG A 221 5.05 12.05 -25.72
CA ARG A 221 6.03 11.27 -26.50
C ARG A 221 6.52 12.12 -27.65
N PHE A 222 7.82 12.39 -27.64
CA PHE A 222 8.50 13.05 -28.74
C PHE A 222 9.21 11.98 -29.59
N SER A 223 9.05 12.04 -30.90
CA SER A 223 9.74 11.15 -31.84
C SER A 223 10.36 11.98 -32.92
N GLY A 224 11.56 11.63 -33.32
CA GLY A 224 12.31 12.34 -34.35
C GLY A 224 13.68 11.70 -34.56
N LYS A 225 14.51 12.30 -35.39
CA LYS A 225 15.90 11.90 -35.58
C LYS A 225 16.80 12.64 -34.62
N GLU A 226 17.63 11.90 -33.92
CA GLU A 226 18.71 12.49 -33.14
C GLU A 226 19.82 12.97 -34.10
N ALA A 227 20.20 14.23 -33.99
CA ALA A 227 21.27 14.80 -34.77
C ALA A 227 21.95 15.95 -34.02
N HIS A 228 23.23 16.19 -34.32
CA HIS A 228 23.90 17.39 -33.83
C HIS A 228 23.21 18.65 -34.36
N PRO A 229 23.01 19.71 -33.57
CA PRO A 229 22.25 20.91 -33.98
C PRO A 229 22.74 21.55 -35.30
N GLY A 230 24.04 21.57 -35.52
CA GLY A 230 24.62 22.09 -36.77
C GLY A 230 24.27 21.24 -37.99
N ASP A 231 24.27 19.92 -37.81
CA ASP A 231 23.95 18.97 -38.89
C ASP A 231 22.43 18.96 -39.17
N ALA A 232 21.61 19.09 -38.14
CA ALA A 232 20.18 19.18 -38.25
C ALA A 232 19.75 20.41 -39.09
N TYR A 233 20.36 21.57 -38.85
CA TYR A 233 20.10 22.78 -39.59
C TYR A 233 20.56 22.64 -41.05
N ALA A 234 21.76 22.10 -41.27
CA ALA A 234 22.32 21.91 -42.61
C ALA A 234 21.54 20.89 -43.44
N SER A 235 21.02 19.86 -42.81
CA SER A 235 20.32 18.73 -43.44
C SER A 235 18.83 18.98 -43.66
N LYS A 236 18.28 20.09 -43.18
CA LYS A 236 16.84 20.44 -43.27
C LYS A 236 15.90 19.31 -42.82
N TYR A 237 16.26 18.61 -41.77
CA TYR A 237 15.37 17.61 -41.15
C TYR A 237 14.11 18.31 -40.59
N GLY A 238 12.93 17.80 -40.94
CA GLY A 238 11.67 18.35 -40.43
C GLY A 238 11.42 18.11 -38.95
N ASP A 239 11.79 16.92 -38.46
CA ASP A 239 11.60 16.49 -37.08
C ASP A 239 12.92 16.06 -36.49
N VAL A 240 13.55 16.92 -35.70
CA VAL A 240 14.83 16.66 -35.05
C VAL A 240 14.66 16.74 -33.54
N LEU A 241 15.06 15.70 -32.82
CA LEU A 241 15.25 15.75 -31.40
C LEU A 241 16.69 16.20 -31.13
N THR A 242 16.82 17.35 -30.47
CA THR A 242 18.11 17.83 -30.00
C THR A 242 18.26 17.40 -28.55
N ALA A 243 19.31 16.64 -28.23
CA ALA A 243 19.69 16.45 -26.84
C ALA A 243 20.21 17.77 -26.27
N VAL A 244 19.57 18.26 -25.23
CA VAL A 244 19.98 19.44 -24.46
C VAL A 244 20.74 19.00 -23.24
#